data_ee390a0a29a14bbbab75959f282d131f
#
_entry.id   ee390a0a29a14bbbab75959f282d131f
#
_cell.length_a   1.000
_cell.length_b   1.000
_cell.length_c   1.000
_cell.angle_alpha   90.00
_cell.angle_beta   90.00
_cell.angle_gamma   90.00
#
_symmetry.space_group_name_H-M   'P 1'
#
loop_
_entity.id
_entity.type
_entity.pdbx_description
1 polymer ?
#
loop_
_entity_poly.entity_id
_entity_poly.type
_entity_poly.pdbx_seq_one_letter_code
_entity_poly.pdbx_strand_id
1 'polypeptide(L)'
;DTERQRITKLLQNKGYYKFNKDFLVYQADTARNTYLVDLTLRLLPYQRRKEDLPRKHRQYKVGEVNFLADDEIMSVQEGTLEEFDSLRYKGYSMYYKGKAFLRPQVLVDFNRIRPGELYSEQDVQNTYSNLGRLRALKYSNIRFREVNGENGTQLDAYVFLAKNKNKSMAFEVEGTNSAGDLGAAASVSFQHRNVFKGSETFMMKVRGAYEAITGLGVASQDYVNDNYMEYGIESSLNFPQFMFPFLSSNFKKKIRATSEVGLKFTSQVRPEFSRTLASASWSYKWTDRKRMQHRLDLVDVNYVYMPRKSSAFQEYLDSMSLRNSALKASYENQLVVRTGYSFTYNSAGNAMMRTPTKNSYSIRANIEEAGNLLYVASKLVHPNPKDGEDYVLANIPFAQYVKADFDFAKNFMIDPRNSFVFHIGVGVAYPYGNSKMLPFEKRYFSGGANSVRGWSVRSLGPGVYKGSEDGRMDFINQAGDIKLDLNIEYRTHLFWKLNGAAFVEDRKS
;
A
#
# COMPACT_ATOMS: atom_id res chain seq x y z
N ASP A 1 -10.74 33.49 9.06
CA ASP A 1 -11.32 32.19 9.51
C ASP A 1 -10.25 31.12 9.84
N THR A 2 -9.18 31.00 9.09
CA THR A 2 -8.13 29.97 9.30
C THR A 2 -7.47 30.10 10.68
N GLU A 3 -7.16 31.34 11.13
CA GLU A 3 -6.55 31.56 12.43
C GLU A 3 -7.53 31.26 13.59
N ARG A 4 -8.79 31.65 13.46
CA ARG A 4 -9.82 31.29 14.44
C ARG A 4 -9.95 29.78 14.59
N GLN A 5 -9.93 29.03 13.48
CA GLN A 5 -9.95 27.56 13.50
C GLN A 5 -8.68 26.98 14.14
N ARG A 6 -7.50 27.55 13.88
CA ARG A 6 -6.24 27.12 14.49
C ARG A 6 -6.26 27.28 16.02
N ILE A 7 -6.70 28.45 16.49
CA ILE A 7 -6.82 28.74 17.92
C ILE A 7 -7.87 27.83 18.57
N THR A 8 -9.04 27.63 17.90
CA THR A 8 -10.07 26.71 18.39
C THR A 8 -9.53 25.30 18.62
N LYS A 9 -8.83 24.73 17.63
CA LYS A 9 -8.21 23.40 17.77
C LYS A 9 -7.17 23.35 18.89
N LEU A 10 -6.38 24.41 19.05
CA LEU A 10 -5.39 24.50 20.11
C LEU A 10 -6.04 24.49 21.49
N LEU A 11 -7.11 25.24 21.67
CA LEU A 11 -7.84 25.28 22.94
C LEU A 11 -8.59 23.98 23.21
N GLN A 12 -9.24 23.38 22.20
CA GLN A 12 -9.87 22.08 22.34
C GLN A 12 -8.86 20.98 22.71
N ASN A 13 -7.62 21.03 22.20
CA ASN A 13 -6.56 20.11 22.61
C ASN A 13 -6.03 20.36 24.03
N LYS A 14 -6.37 21.50 24.63
CA LYS A 14 -6.04 21.85 26.02
C LYS A 14 -7.21 21.64 26.98
N GLY A 15 -8.23 20.88 26.57
CA GLY A 15 -9.35 20.52 27.43
C GLY A 15 -10.60 21.38 27.30
N TYR A 16 -10.61 22.43 26.50
CA TYR A 16 -11.79 23.30 26.35
C TYR A 16 -12.80 22.68 25.37
N TYR A 17 -13.48 21.62 25.81
CA TYR A 17 -14.41 20.81 25.00
C TYR A 17 -15.52 21.65 24.31
N LYS A 18 -16.10 22.60 25.03
CA LYS A 18 -17.20 23.44 24.51
C LYS A 18 -16.72 24.65 23.71
N PHE A 19 -15.43 24.82 23.53
CA PHE A 19 -14.89 25.95 22.81
C PHE A 19 -15.10 25.78 21.28
N ASN A 20 -15.62 26.81 20.64
CA ASN A 20 -15.79 26.87 19.19
C ASN A 20 -15.25 28.18 18.61
N LYS A 21 -15.16 28.28 17.30
CA LYS A 21 -14.62 29.45 16.60
C LYS A 21 -15.45 30.74 16.81
N ASP A 22 -16.71 30.59 17.16
CA ASP A 22 -17.64 31.75 17.28
C ASP A 22 -17.39 32.57 18.54
N PHE A 23 -16.65 32.01 19.51
CA PHE A 23 -16.15 32.77 20.65
C PHE A 23 -14.93 33.66 20.31
N LEU A 24 -14.39 33.58 19.10
CA LEU A 24 -13.28 34.40 18.61
C LEU A 24 -13.84 35.42 17.59
N VAL A 25 -13.85 36.67 17.92
CA VAL A 25 -14.39 37.73 17.06
C VAL A 25 -13.27 38.74 16.74
N TYR A 26 -13.14 39.13 15.48
CA TYR A 26 -12.30 40.24 15.08
C TYR A 26 -13.09 41.54 15.18
N GLN A 27 -12.51 42.48 15.88
CA GLN A 27 -12.97 43.86 15.89
C GLN A 27 -12.02 44.67 15.01
N ALA A 28 -12.54 45.27 13.94
CA ALA A 28 -11.79 46.15 13.06
C ALA A 28 -11.97 47.61 13.49
N ASP A 29 -10.87 48.31 13.69
CA ASP A 29 -10.86 49.74 13.90
C ASP A 29 -10.39 50.46 12.64
N THR A 30 -11.23 51.28 12.05
CA THR A 30 -11.01 52.02 10.83
C THR A 30 -10.93 53.55 11.11
N ALA A 31 -10.93 53.96 12.38
CA ALA A 31 -11.04 55.38 12.77
C ALA A 31 -9.78 56.22 12.47
N ARG A 32 -8.64 55.62 12.12
CA ARG A 32 -7.36 56.31 11.93
C ARG A 32 -7.18 56.98 10.58
N ASN A 33 -8.18 57.03 9.73
CA ASN A 33 -8.12 57.67 8.39
C ASN A 33 -6.87 57.33 7.55
N THR A 34 -6.33 56.13 7.72
CA THR A 34 -5.19 55.56 6.98
C THR A 34 -5.71 54.35 6.19
N TYR A 35 -4.99 53.94 5.13
CA TYR A 35 -5.29 52.71 4.38
C TYR A 35 -5.01 51.45 5.21
N LEU A 36 -4.74 51.57 6.51
CA LEU A 36 -4.46 50.46 7.43
C LEU A 36 -5.68 50.27 8.38
N VAL A 37 -5.96 49.02 8.69
CA VAL A 37 -7.02 48.61 9.61
C VAL A 37 -6.39 47.88 10.79
N ASP A 38 -6.65 48.36 12.00
CA ASP A 38 -6.24 47.69 13.22
C ASP A 38 -7.23 46.57 13.55
N LEU A 39 -6.77 45.29 13.58
CA LEU A 39 -7.55 44.15 13.90
C LEU A 39 -7.28 43.68 15.33
N THR A 40 -8.27 43.74 16.19
CA THR A 40 -8.22 43.19 17.54
C THR A 40 -9.00 41.87 17.61
N LEU A 41 -8.31 40.77 18.01
CA LEU A 41 -8.99 39.51 18.25
C LEU A 41 -9.52 39.46 19.68
N ARG A 42 -10.83 39.38 19.83
CA ARG A 42 -11.54 39.36 21.13
C ARG A 42 -12.06 37.93 21.41
N LEU A 43 -11.88 37.52 22.67
CA LEU A 43 -12.43 36.29 23.20
C LEU A 43 -13.74 36.60 23.92
N LEU A 44 -14.84 36.06 23.42
CA LEU A 44 -16.15 36.17 24.06
C LEU A 44 -16.26 35.13 25.20
N PRO A 45 -16.96 35.48 26.30
CA PRO A 45 -17.24 34.53 27.38
C PRO A 45 -18.16 33.41 26.90
N TYR A 46 -18.13 32.27 27.60
CA TYR A 46 -19.03 31.16 27.31
C TYR A 46 -20.46 31.52 27.70
N GLN A 47 -21.39 31.43 26.76
CA GLN A 47 -22.80 31.65 26.95
C GLN A 47 -23.58 30.64 26.09
N ARG A 48 -24.43 29.80 26.70
CA ARG A 48 -25.19 28.77 25.98
C ARG A 48 -26.43 29.35 25.30
N ARG A 49 -27.13 30.26 26.01
CA ARG A 49 -28.28 31.02 25.49
C ARG A 49 -28.04 32.49 25.77
N LYS A 50 -28.68 33.39 25.00
CA LYS A 50 -28.54 34.84 25.19
C LYS A 50 -28.97 35.30 26.58
N GLU A 51 -29.86 34.55 27.23
CA GLU A 51 -30.43 34.81 28.57
C GLU A 51 -29.52 34.31 29.71
N ASP A 52 -28.52 33.44 29.40
CA ASP A 52 -27.64 32.89 30.43
C ASP A 52 -26.59 33.92 30.85
N LEU A 53 -26.19 33.90 32.12
CA LEU A 53 -25.07 34.73 32.60
C LEU A 53 -23.75 34.27 31.92
N PRO A 54 -22.93 35.22 31.43
CA PRO A 54 -21.63 34.94 30.85
C PRO A 54 -20.72 34.21 31.84
N ARG A 55 -20.10 33.11 31.42
CA ARG A 55 -19.23 32.32 32.27
C ARG A 55 -17.82 32.22 31.62
N LYS A 56 -16.80 31.89 32.43
CA LYS A 56 -15.47 31.54 31.92
C LYS A 56 -15.50 30.21 31.19
N HIS A 57 -14.70 30.08 30.14
CA HIS A 57 -14.47 28.79 29.50
C HIS A 57 -13.80 27.83 30.48
N ARG A 58 -14.29 26.59 30.55
CA ARG A 58 -13.78 25.56 31.48
C ARG A 58 -13.07 24.47 30.74
N GLN A 59 -12.05 23.92 31.37
CA GLN A 59 -11.39 22.72 30.92
C GLN A 59 -12.15 21.50 31.43
N TYR A 60 -12.18 20.46 30.60
CA TYR A 60 -12.83 19.19 30.90
C TYR A 60 -11.81 18.08 30.98
N LYS A 61 -11.95 17.16 31.94
CA LYS A 61 -11.22 15.91 32.02
C LYS A 61 -12.08 14.77 31.53
N VAL A 62 -11.46 13.77 30.93
CA VAL A 62 -12.13 12.53 30.58
C VAL A 62 -12.36 11.70 31.83
N GLY A 63 -13.60 11.33 32.10
CA GLY A 63 -13.98 10.43 33.17
C GLY A 63 -13.83 8.97 32.73
N GLU A 64 -14.93 8.27 32.56
CA GLU A 64 -14.96 6.91 32.08
C GLU A 64 -14.90 6.87 30.55
N VAL A 65 -14.30 5.80 30.01
CA VAL A 65 -14.32 5.51 28.59
C VAL A 65 -14.98 4.16 28.36
N ASN A 66 -16.13 4.19 27.72
CA ASN A 66 -17.03 3.09 27.52
C ASN A 66 -17.09 2.69 26.05
N PHE A 67 -16.69 1.45 25.70
CA PHE A 67 -16.84 0.89 24.36
C PHE A 67 -18.14 0.10 24.27
N LEU A 68 -18.96 0.43 23.29
CA LEU A 68 -20.25 -0.22 23.05
C LEU A 68 -20.15 -0.95 21.70
N ALA A 69 -20.00 -2.26 21.79
CA ALA A 69 -19.61 -3.12 20.67
C ALA A 69 -20.80 -3.96 20.17
N ASP A 70 -21.91 -3.29 19.78
CA ASP A 70 -23.08 -3.92 19.20
C ASP A 70 -23.83 -2.97 18.26
N ASP A 71 -24.42 -3.49 17.19
CA ASP A 71 -25.20 -2.70 16.22
C ASP A 71 -26.51 -2.16 16.82
N GLU A 72 -27.12 -2.89 17.77
CA GLU A 72 -28.35 -2.49 18.44
C GLU A 72 -28.13 -1.34 19.45
N ILE A 73 -26.92 -1.22 20.00
CA ILE A 73 -26.58 -0.23 21.03
C ILE A 73 -26.60 1.21 20.48
N MET A 74 -26.52 1.43 19.17
CA MET A 74 -26.59 2.77 18.57
C MET A 74 -27.92 3.50 18.83
N SER A 75 -28.99 2.75 19.06
CA SER A 75 -30.33 3.26 19.39
C SER A 75 -30.66 3.28 20.89
N VAL A 76 -29.74 2.78 21.73
CA VAL A 76 -29.95 2.66 23.16
C VAL A 76 -29.97 4.03 23.82
N GLN A 77 -31.13 4.40 24.36
CA GLN A 77 -31.25 5.50 25.30
C GLN A 77 -30.58 5.13 26.63
N GLU A 78 -30.03 6.13 27.30
CA GLU A 78 -29.37 6.00 28.59
C GLU A 78 -30.27 5.26 29.61
N GLY A 79 -29.80 4.13 30.12
CA GLY A 79 -30.52 3.34 31.17
C GLY A 79 -30.53 1.84 30.90
N THR A 80 -30.26 1.39 29.68
CA THR A 80 -30.35 -0.02 29.29
C THR A 80 -29.00 -0.73 29.18
N LEU A 81 -27.91 -0.13 29.66
CA LEU A 81 -26.56 -0.78 29.67
C LEU A 81 -26.52 -2.01 30.60
N GLU A 82 -27.44 -2.12 31.55
CA GLU A 82 -27.56 -3.26 32.48
C GLU A 82 -27.95 -4.57 31.75
N GLU A 83 -28.55 -4.48 30.56
CA GLU A 83 -28.90 -5.65 29.74
C GLU A 83 -27.73 -6.22 28.92
N PHE A 84 -26.57 -5.56 28.94
CA PHE A 84 -25.39 -5.96 28.18
C PHE A 84 -24.34 -6.61 29.10
N ASP A 85 -23.69 -7.63 28.54
CA ASP A 85 -22.47 -8.18 29.15
C ASP A 85 -21.40 -7.08 29.22
N SER A 86 -20.73 -6.99 30.35
CA SER A 86 -19.69 -5.97 30.57
C SER A 86 -18.37 -6.61 30.96
N LEU A 87 -17.28 -6.00 30.49
CA LEU A 87 -15.91 -6.37 30.83
C LEU A 87 -15.10 -5.12 31.11
N ARG A 88 -14.40 -5.08 32.23
CA ARG A 88 -13.45 -4.00 32.53
C ARG A 88 -12.02 -4.43 32.23
N TYR A 89 -11.31 -3.65 31.40
CA TYR A 89 -9.94 -3.94 31.01
C TYR A 89 -9.09 -2.67 31.00
N LYS A 90 -8.02 -2.63 31.82
CA LYS A 90 -7.08 -1.49 31.93
C LYS A 90 -7.76 -0.12 32.17
N GLY A 91 -8.83 -0.07 32.95
CA GLY A 91 -9.56 1.16 33.25
C GLY A 91 -10.61 1.57 32.20
N TYR A 92 -10.84 0.75 31.19
CA TYR A 92 -11.86 0.92 30.17
C TYR A 92 -13.00 -0.07 30.40
N SER A 93 -14.24 0.36 30.20
CA SER A 93 -15.43 -0.50 30.24
C SER A 93 -15.85 -0.88 28.83
N MET A 94 -16.25 -2.13 28.63
CA MET A 94 -16.67 -2.66 27.33
C MET A 94 -18.00 -3.37 27.48
N TYR A 95 -18.97 -2.97 26.70
CA TYR A 95 -20.33 -3.51 26.69
C TYR A 95 -20.57 -4.24 25.37
N TYR A 96 -21.10 -5.46 25.42
CA TYR A 96 -21.37 -6.30 24.25
C TYR A 96 -22.54 -7.25 24.55
N LYS A 97 -23.13 -7.84 23.52
CA LYS A 97 -24.18 -8.83 23.66
C LYS A 97 -23.63 -10.20 23.29
N GLY A 98 -23.66 -11.15 24.24
CA GLY A 98 -23.18 -12.51 24.06
C GLY A 98 -21.66 -12.61 24.00
N LYS A 99 -21.05 -12.65 22.82
CA LYS A 99 -19.59 -12.80 22.68
C LYS A 99 -18.94 -11.56 22.08
N ALA A 100 -17.96 -11.00 22.78
CA ALA A 100 -17.15 -9.90 22.27
C ALA A 100 -16.54 -10.27 20.89
N PHE A 101 -16.77 -9.45 19.89
CA PHE A 101 -16.27 -9.68 18.54
C PHE A 101 -14.83 -9.20 18.34
N LEU A 102 -14.34 -8.28 19.18
CA LEU A 102 -12.95 -7.83 19.22
C LEU A 102 -12.34 -8.11 20.60
N ARG A 103 -11.04 -8.39 20.62
CA ARG A 103 -10.28 -8.50 21.88
C ARG A 103 -10.20 -7.13 22.55
N PRO A 104 -10.37 -7.04 23.90
CA PRO A 104 -10.25 -5.80 24.65
C PRO A 104 -8.95 -5.03 24.42
N GLN A 105 -7.84 -5.74 24.32
CA GLN A 105 -6.53 -5.17 24.04
C GLN A 105 -6.52 -4.35 22.75
N VAL A 106 -7.21 -4.80 21.69
CA VAL A 106 -7.25 -4.11 20.40
C VAL A 106 -7.95 -2.76 20.53
N LEU A 107 -9.08 -2.71 21.24
CA LEU A 107 -9.82 -1.46 21.45
C LEU A 107 -8.98 -0.44 22.22
N VAL A 108 -8.28 -0.89 23.28
CA VAL A 108 -7.38 -0.02 24.06
C VAL A 108 -6.18 0.46 23.24
N ASP A 109 -5.59 -0.40 22.42
CA ASP A 109 -4.40 -0.05 21.62
C ASP A 109 -4.73 0.95 20.50
N PHE A 110 -5.94 0.89 19.96
CA PHE A 110 -6.41 1.79 18.88
C PHE A 110 -7.09 3.05 19.42
N ASN A 111 -7.38 3.13 20.71
CA ASN A 111 -7.92 4.31 21.37
C ASN A 111 -6.81 5.27 21.84
N ARG A 112 -7.08 6.58 21.80
CA ARG A 112 -6.19 7.63 22.33
C ARG A 112 -6.81 8.41 23.46
N ILE A 113 -8.12 8.26 23.66
CA ILE A 113 -8.85 8.91 24.74
C ILE A 113 -8.56 8.14 26.02
N ARG A 114 -7.99 8.81 27.03
CA ARG A 114 -7.58 8.17 28.28
C ARG A 114 -8.36 8.70 29.48
N PRO A 115 -8.85 7.81 30.36
CA PRO A 115 -9.46 8.22 31.59
C PRO A 115 -8.50 9.07 32.44
N GLY A 116 -9.01 10.15 33.05
CA GLY A 116 -8.24 11.06 33.91
C GLY A 116 -7.46 12.15 33.20
N GLU A 117 -7.19 12.03 31.89
CA GLU A 117 -6.50 13.06 31.11
C GLU A 117 -7.44 14.19 30.68
N LEU A 118 -6.88 15.36 30.32
CA LEU A 118 -7.67 16.45 29.74
C LEU A 118 -8.24 16.02 28.38
N TYR A 119 -9.45 16.53 28.10
CA TYR A 119 -10.03 16.36 26.77
C TYR A 119 -9.11 16.90 25.69
N SER A 120 -8.97 16.16 24.60
CA SER A 120 -8.18 16.55 23.44
C SER A 120 -8.93 16.18 22.16
N GLU A 121 -9.30 17.17 21.36
CA GLU A 121 -9.91 16.95 20.04
C GLU A 121 -8.98 16.13 19.11
N GLN A 122 -7.67 16.34 19.23
CA GLN A 122 -6.66 15.59 18.46
C GLN A 122 -6.70 14.10 18.82
N ASP A 123 -6.91 13.74 20.09
CA ASP A 123 -6.98 12.35 20.53
C ASP A 123 -8.28 11.68 20.08
N VAL A 124 -9.38 12.45 20.04
CA VAL A 124 -10.64 12.00 19.45
C VAL A 124 -10.46 11.70 17.96
N GLN A 125 -9.89 12.63 17.19
CA GLN A 125 -9.62 12.44 15.77
C GLN A 125 -8.64 11.30 15.50
N ASN A 126 -7.61 11.16 16.34
CA ASN A 126 -6.66 10.03 16.28
C ASN A 126 -7.37 8.70 16.56
N THR A 127 -8.32 8.67 17.50
CA THR A 127 -9.12 7.48 17.81
C THR A 127 -10.02 7.11 16.63
N TYR A 128 -10.74 8.06 16.03
CA TYR A 128 -11.49 7.82 14.80
C TYR A 128 -10.62 7.26 13.69
N SER A 129 -9.47 7.89 13.44
CA SER A 129 -8.52 7.46 12.41
C SER A 129 -7.98 6.06 12.67
N ASN A 130 -7.71 5.72 13.93
CA ASN A 130 -7.21 4.39 14.30
C ASN A 130 -8.31 3.33 14.17
N LEU A 131 -9.50 3.57 14.74
CA LEU A 131 -10.62 2.63 14.66
C LEU A 131 -11.05 2.39 13.21
N GLY A 132 -11.00 3.42 12.35
CA GLY A 132 -11.28 3.29 10.91
C GLY A 132 -10.32 2.36 10.15
N ARG A 133 -9.17 1.99 10.73
CA ARG A 133 -8.24 0.99 10.17
C ARG A 133 -8.67 -0.45 10.48
N LEU A 134 -9.55 -0.64 11.46
CA LEU A 134 -10.04 -1.96 11.86
C LEU A 134 -11.11 -2.44 10.87
N ARG A 135 -10.76 -3.39 10.01
CA ARG A 135 -11.65 -3.95 8.99
C ARG A 135 -12.87 -4.69 9.57
N ALA A 136 -12.77 -5.12 10.83
CA ALA A 136 -13.89 -5.71 11.58
C ALA A 136 -14.98 -4.69 11.90
N LEU A 137 -14.70 -3.38 11.84
CA LEU A 137 -15.64 -2.30 12.06
C LEU A 137 -16.18 -1.75 10.74
N LYS A 138 -17.47 -1.54 10.67
CA LYS A 138 -18.16 -0.85 9.58
C LYS A 138 -18.01 0.67 9.74
N TYR A 139 -18.28 1.16 10.95
CA TYR A 139 -18.07 2.55 11.38
C TYR A 139 -17.93 2.61 12.90
N SER A 140 -17.43 3.74 13.39
CA SER A 140 -17.38 4.08 14.82
C SER A 140 -17.96 5.48 15.03
N ASN A 141 -18.55 5.70 16.21
CA ASN A 141 -19.04 7.01 16.64
C ASN A 141 -18.60 7.27 18.08
N ILE A 142 -18.14 8.47 18.38
CA ILE A 142 -17.69 8.86 19.72
C ILE A 142 -18.58 10.00 20.21
N ARG A 143 -19.23 9.79 21.35
CA ARG A 143 -20.04 10.79 22.02
C ARG A 143 -19.51 11.04 23.42
N PHE A 144 -19.62 12.26 23.87
CA PHE A 144 -19.27 12.67 25.23
C PHE A 144 -20.50 13.10 26.00
N ARG A 145 -20.57 12.67 27.25
CA ARG A 145 -21.61 13.10 28.21
C ARG A 145 -20.93 13.82 29.36
N GLU A 146 -21.47 14.99 29.69
CA GLU A 146 -21.07 15.71 30.89
C GLU A 146 -21.61 15.02 32.15
N VAL A 147 -20.72 14.77 33.08
CA VAL A 147 -21.05 14.22 34.39
C VAL A 147 -20.70 15.24 35.47
N ASN A 148 -21.56 15.36 36.49
CA ASN A 148 -21.31 16.20 37.65
C ASN A 148 -20.20 15.53 38.51
N GLY A 149 -18.93 15.71 38.13
CA GLY A 149 -17.79 15.41 38.98
C GLY A 149 -17.57 16.48 40.04
N GLU A 150 -16.57 16.30 40.91
CA GLU A 150 -16.26 17.22 42.03
C GLU A 150 -16.17 18.70 41.65
N ASN A 151 -15.99 19.04 40.34
CA ASN A 151 -15.96 20.41 39.81
C ASN A 151 -16.89 20.63 38.61
N GLY A 152 -17.80 19.71 38.27
CA GLY A 152 -18.73 19.82 37.14
C GLY A 152 -18.09 19.93 35.77
N THR A 153 -16.86 19.32 35.59
CA THR A 153 -16.05 19.42 34.38
C THR A 153 -15.51 18.07 33.93
N GLN A 154 -16.28 17.00 34.11
CA GLN A 154 -15.92 15.65 33.70
C GLN A 154 -16.77 15.24 32.47
N LEU A 155 -16.13 14.52 31.55
CA LEU A 155 -16.74 13.97 30.32
C LEU A 155 -16.57 12.47 30.29
N ASP A 156 -17.67 11.73 30.32
CA ASP A 156 -17.62 10.31 29.99
C ASP A 156 -17.69 10.12 28.48
N ALA A 157 -16.77 9.31 27.94
CA ALA A 157 -16.68 9.00 26.53
C ALA A 157 -17.41 7.69 26.23
N TYR A 158 -18.29 7.70 25.24
CA TYR A 158 -18.99 6.53 24.72
C TYR A 158 -18.56 6.29 23.29
N VAL A 159 -17.86 5.19 23.05
CA VAL A 159 -17.31 4.79 21.75
C VAL A 159 -18.18 3.67 21.19
N PHE A 160 -19.09 4.03 20.29
CA PHE A 160 -19.99 3.10 19.61
C PHE A 160 -19.29 2.45 18.43
N LEU A 161 -19.35 1.12 18.33
CA LEU A 161 -18.63 0.30 17.37
C LEU A 161 -19.62 -0.58 16.61
N ALA A 162 -19.86 -0.27 15.34
CA ALA A 162 -20.68 -1.09 14.47
C ALA A 162 -19.85 -2.19 13.83
N LYS A 163 -20.29 -3.44 13.95
CA LYS A 163 -19.64 -4.62 13.41
C LYS A 163 -19.78 -4.67 11.88
N ASN A 164 -18.72 -5.03 11.19
CA ASN A 164 -18.74 -5.29 9.76
C ASN A 164 -19.07 -6.77 9.48
N LYS A 165 -19.51 -7.07 8.26
CA LYS A 165 -19.63 -8.47 7.78
C LYS A 165 -18.23 -9.11 7.80
N ASN A 166 -18.10 -10.21 8.55
CA ASN A 166 -16.79 -10.85 8.72
C ASN A 166 -16.30 -11.51 7.43
N LYS A 167 -17.20 -12.05 6.61
CA LYS A 167 -16.87 -12.80 5.41
C LYS A 167 -17.40 -12.11 4.17
N SER A 168 -16.64 -12.16 3.09
CA SER A 168 -17.09 -11.78 1.75
C SER A 168 -16.44 -12.69 0.71
N MET A 169 -17.15 -12.91 -0.38
CA MET A 169 -16.66 -13.60 -1.56
C MET A 169 -16.89 -12.71 -2.77
N ALA A 170 -15.97 -12.78 -3.74
CA ALA A 170 -16.09 -12.12 -5.03
C ALA A 170 -15.72 -13.11 -6.14
N PHE A 171 -16.45 -13.03 -7.25
CA PHE A 171 -16.18 -13.76 -8.48
C PHE A 171 -15.81 -12.73 -9.54
N GLU A 172 -14.74 -12.99 -10.27
CA GLU A 172 -14.28 -12.15 -11.38
C GLU A 172 -14.10 -13.03 -12.60
N VAL A 173 -14.59 -12.57 -13.75
CA VAL A 173 -14.37 -13.19 -15.06
C VAL A 173 -13.79 -12.12 -15.96
N GLU A 174 -12.69 -12.44 -16.64
CA GLU A 174 -11.93 -11.52 -17.49
C GLU A 174 -11.79 -12.16 -18.89
N GLY A 175 -11.99 -11.38 -19.94
CA GLY A 175 -11.50 -11.69 -21.28
C GLY A 175 -10.11 -11.08 -21.44
N THR A 176 -9.15 -11.82 -21.95
CA THR A 176 -7.78 -11.34 -22.19
C THR A 176 -7.47 -11.34 -23.68
N ASN A 177 -6.64 -10.38 -24.09
CA ASN A 177 -6.04 -10.35 -25.41
C ASN A 177 -4.58 -9.93 -25.27
N SER A 178 -3.68 -10.89 -25.37
CA SER A 178 -2.24 -10.70 -25.20
C SER A 178 -1.56 -10.77 -26.56
N ALA A 179 -1.30 -9.62 -27.17
CA ALA A 179 -0.63 -9.51 -28.48
C ALA A 179 -1.31 -10.28 -29.63
N GLY A 180 -2.63 -10.40 -29.60
CA GLY A 180 -3.43 -11.12 -30.60
C GLY A 180 -3.95 -12.48 -30.12
N ASP A 181 -3.40 -13.03 -29.05
CA ASP A 181 -3.87 -14.25 -28.43
C ASP A 181 -5.10 -13.98 -27.54
N LEU A 182 -6.19 -14.65 -27.83
CA LEU A 182 -7.45 -14.51 -27.11
C LEU A 182 -7.48 -15.49 -25.95
N GLY A 183 -7.91 -15.00 -24.78
CA GLY A 183 -8.02 -15.83 -23.59
C GLY A 183 -9.17 -15.45 -22.68
N ALA A 184 -9.36 -16.26 -21.66
CA ALA A 184 -10.29 -16.02 -20.58
C ALA A 184 -9.65 -16.38 -19.25
N ALA A 185 -9.97 -15.61 -18.21
CA ALA A 185 -9.57 -15.92 -16.85
C ALA A 185 -10.76 -15.82 -15.91
N ALA A 186 -10.75 -16.64 -14.86
CA ALA A 186 -11.74 -16.58 -13.79
C ALA A 186 -11.02 -16.61 -12.44
N SER A 187 -11.55 -15.88 -11.48
CA SER A 187 -11.03 -15.92 -10.12
C SER A 187 -12.14 -15.88 -9.06
N VAL A 188 -11.85 -16.54 -7.95
CA VAL A 188 -12.68 -16.55 -6.75
C VAL A 188 -11.83 -16.00 -5.61
N SER A 189 -12.33 -14.97 -4.96
CA SER A 189 -11.68 -14.37 -3.79
C SER A 189 -12.55 -14.58 -2.55
N PHE A 190 -11.94 -15.05 -1.48
CA PHE A 190 -12.55 -15.15 -0.15
C PHE A 190 -11.81 -14.23 0.82
N GLN A 191 -12.55 -13.48 1.61
CA GLN A 191 -11.99 -12.60 2.64
C GLN A 191 -12.69 -12.84 3.99
N HIS A 192 -11.89 -12.97 5.05
CA HIS A 192 -12.36 -12.97 6.44
C HIS A 192 -11.69 -11.84 7.22
N ARG A 193 -12.49 -10.89 7.76
CA ARG A 193 -12.00 -9.60 8.31
C ARG A 193 -11.71 -9.61 9.81
N ASN A 194 -11.81 -10.72 10.48
CA ASN A 194 -11.60 -10.79 11.94
C ASN A 194 -11.31 -12.22 12.37
N VAL A 195 -10.19 -12.76 11.89
CA VAL A 195 -9.85 -14.18 12.06
C VAL A 195 -9.62 -14.52 13.54
N PHE A 196 -8.82 -13.71 14.23
CA PHE A 196 -8.41 -13.96 15.62
C PHE A 196 -9.00 -12.91 16.59
N LYS A 197 -10.11 -12.27 16.25
CA LYS A 197 -10.74 -11.19 17.02
C LYS A 197 -9.82 -9.96 17.27
N GLY A 198 -8.83 -9.75 16.42
CA GLY A 198 -7.94 -8.58 16.42
C GLY A 198 -8.10 -7.71 15.20
N SER A 199 -9.17 -7.95 14.42
CA SER A 199 -9.39 -7.33 13.10
C SER A 199 -8.33 -7.72 12.05
N GLU A 200 -7.71 -8.88 12.23
CA GLU A 200 -6.84 -9.48 11.23
C GLU A 200 -7.67 -9.85 9.99
N THR A 201 -7.14 -9.55 8.82
CA THR A 201 -7.82 -9.86 7.56
C THR A 201 -7.07 -10.98 6.86
N PHE A 202 -7.73 -12.12 6.72
CA PHE A 202 -7.29 -13.20 5.86
C PHE A 202 -7.95 -13.04 4.49
N MET A 203 -7.17 -13.13 3.43
CA MET A 203 -7.63 -13.14 2.05
C MET A 203 -7.05 -14.37 1.35
N MET A 204 -7.87 -15.04 0.56
CA MET A 204 -7.45 -16.12 -0.33
C MET A 204 -8.07 -15.86 -1.71
N LYS A 205 -7.25 -15.91 -2.76
CA LYS A 205 -7.69 -15.81 -4.15
C LYS A 205 -7.20 -17.03 -4.92
N VAL A 206 -8.12 -17.68 -5.62
CA VAL A 206 -7.83 -18.76 -6.57
C VAL A 206 -8.12 -18.21 -7.95
N ARG A 207 -7.19 -18.35 -8.88
CA ARG A 207 -7.30 -17.90 -10.27
C ARG A 207 -6.96 -19.01 -11.23
N GLY A 208 -7.74 -19.13 -12.31
CA GLY A 208 -7.42 -19.93 -13.50
C GLY A 208 -7.49 -19.04 -14.74
N ALA A 209 -6.57 -19.23 -15.67
CA ALA A 209 -6.56 -18.55 -16.96
C ALA A 209 -6.23 -19.54 -18.08
N TYR A 210 -6.80 -19.26 -19.23
CA TYR A 210 -6.58 -20.00 -20.46
C TYR A 210 -6.43 -19.04 -21.63
N GLU A 211 -5.40 -19.21 -22.44
CA GLU A 211 -5.17 -18.42 -23.67
C GLU A 211 -4.87 -19.36 -24.84
N ALA A 212 -5.50 -19.10 -25.97
CA ALA A 212 -5.16 -19.74 -27.22
C ALA A 212 -3.97 -19.02 -27.85
N ILE A 213 -2.79 -19.61 -27.78
CA ILE A 213 -1.55 -18.99 -28.29
C ILE A 213 -1.37 -19.34 -29.76
N THR A 214 -1.21 -18.33 -30.59
CA THR A 214 -0.63 -18.45 -31.93
C THR A 214 0.89 -18.51 -31.77
N GLY A 215 1.45 -19.69 -31.70
CA GLY A 215 2.82 -20.02 -31.28
C GLY A 215 3.92 -18.99 -31.62
N LEU A 216 4.92 -18.89 -30.78
CA LEU A 216 6.17 -18.17 -31.08
C LEU A 216 6.66 -18.68 -32.43
N GLY A 217 6.63 -17.86 -33.49
CA GLY A 217 6.92 -18.21 -34.89
C GLY A 217 8.28 -18.84 -35.20
N VAL A 218 8.69 -19.78 -34.38
CA VAL A 218 9.76 -20.73 -34.68
C VAL A 218 9.12 -21.74 -35.63
N ALA A 219 9.55 -21.71 -36.88
CA ALA A 219 9.06 -22.52 -37.97
C ALA A 219 9.25 -24.04 -37.75
N SER A 220 8.51 -24.58 -36.80
CA SER A 220 8.29 -26.03 -36.68
C SER A 220 6.78 -26.24 -36.59
N GLN A 221 6.24 -27.03 -37.51
CA GLN A 221 4.84 -27.37 -37.65
C GLN A 221 4.22 -28.07 -36.42
N ASP A 222 4.98 -28.30 -35.36
CA ASP A 222 4.56 -29.09 -34.20
C ASP A 222 3.87 -28.28 -33.08
N TYR A 223 3.76 -26.96 -33.21
CA TYR A 223 3.18 -26.09 -32.16
C TYR A 223 1.89 -25.37 -32.58
N VAL A 224 1.28 -25.77 -33.65
CA VAL A 224 -0.01 -25.21 -34.10
C VAL A 224 -1.11 -25.79 -33.21
N ASN A 225 -1.73 -24.94 -32.36
CA ASN A 225 -2.85 -25.22 -31.46
C ASN A 225 -2.51 -25.62 -30.00
N ASP A 226 -1.36 -25.29 -29.48
CA ASP A 226 -1.11 -25.49 -28.06
C ASP A 226 -1.56 -24.30 -27.21
N ASN A 227 -2.10 -24.59 -26.06
CA ASN A 227 -2.80 -23.65 -25.21
C ASN A 227 -1.92 -23.25 -24.02
N TYR A 228 -2.03 -21.99 -23.60
CA TYR A 228 -1.49 -21.54 -22.33
C TYR A 228 -2.51 -21.75 -21.24
N MET A 229 -2.10 -22.37 -20.15
CA MET A 229 -2.89 -22.47 -18.93
C MET A 229 -2.13 -21.92 -17.75
N GLU A 230 -2.81 -21.13 -16.94
CA GLU A 230 -2.30 -20.64 -15.67
C GLU A 230 -3.30 -20.95 -14.56
N TYR A 231 -2.80 -21.45 -13.45
CA TYR A 231 -3.57 -21.53 -12.22
C TYR A 231 -2.74 -21.09 -11.04
N GLY A 232 -3.40 -20.40 -10.11
CA GLY A 232 -2.70 -19.81 -8.98
C GLY A 232 -3.57 -19.73 -7.75
N ILE A 233 -2.91 -19.75 -6.59
CA ILE A 233 -3.50 -19.51 -5.29
C ILE A 233 -2.65 -18.43 -4.61
N GLU A 234 -3.32 -17.38 -4.16
CA GLU A 234 -2.73 -16.33 -3.34
C GLU A 234 -3.43 -16.31 -1.98
N SER A 235 -2.66 -16.26 -0.91
CA SER A 235 -3.17 -16.15 0.45
C SER A 235 -2.42 -15.05 1.18
N SER A 236 -3.12 -14.20 1.91
CA SER A 236 -2.50 -13.16 2.73
C SER A 236 -3.21 -13.00 4.07
N LEU A 237 -2.42 -12.74 5.10
CA LEU A 237 -2.89 -12.42 6.44
C LEU A 237 -2.35 -11.05 6.84
N ASN A 238 -3.28 -10.10 6.96
CA ASN A 238 -2.98 -8.72 7.32
C ASN A 238 -3.34 -8.46 8.79
N PHE A 239 -2.38 -7.97 9.55
CA PHE A 239 -2.54 -7.52 10.93
C PHE A 239 -2.62 -5.98 10.95
N PRO A 240 -3.63 -5.37 11.60
CA PRO A 240 -3.73 -3.92 11.70
C PRO A 240 -2.67 -3.31 12.62
N GLN A 241 -1.84 -4.13 13.24
CA GLN A 241 -0.78 -3.78 14.18
C GLN A 241 0.60 -4.12 13.64
N PHE A 242 1.62 -3.44 14.17
CA PHE A 242 3.02 -3.73 13.88
C PHE A 242 3.51 -4.96 14.66
N MET A 243 3.56 -6.11 14.00
CA MET A 243 3.92 -7.41 14.58
C MET A 243 5.43 -7.68 14.54
N PHE A 244 6.23 -6.81 15.18
CA PHE A 244 7.67 -7.04 15.30
C PHE A 244 8.04 -7.31 16.77
N PRO A 245 8.65 -8.46 17.10
CA PRO A 245 8.82 -8.89 18.51
C PRO A 245 9.75 -7.98 19.32
N PHE A 246 10.80 -7.44 18.71
CA PHE A 246 11.90 -6.76 19.41
C PHE A 246 11.67 -5.25 19.63
N LEU A 247 10.53 -4.68 19.24
CA LEU A 247 10.25 -3.25 19.41
C LEU A 247 9.31 -2.97 20.57
N SER A 248 9.55 -1.85 21.27
CA SER A 248 8.70 -1.42 22.38
C SER A 248 7.26 -1.09 21.91
N SER A 249 6.28 -1.29 22.81
CA SER A 249 4.88 -1.00 22.51
C SER A 249 4.63 0.47 22.17
N ASN A 250 5.38 1.40 22.78
CA ASN A 250 5.27 2.83 22.51
C ASN A 250 5.73 3.18 21.09
N PHE A 251 6.82 2.58 20.63
CA PHE A 251 7.33 2.76 19.27
C PHE A 251 6.33 2.20 18.22
N LYS A 252 5.79 1.00 18.45
CA LYS A 252 4.77 0.39 17.60
C LYS A 252 3.53 1.29 17.45
N LYS A 253 3.06 1.87 18.56
CA LYS A 253 1.92 2.81 18.57
C LYS A 253 2.20 4.12 17.84
N LYS A 254 3.45 4.60 17.83
CA LYS A 254 3.87 5.83 17.15
C LYS A 254 3.89 5.66 15.63
N ILE A 255 4.47 4.58 15.12
CA ILE A 255 4.60 4.32 13.67
C ILE A 255 3.26 3.93 13.04
N ARG A 256 2.36 3.26 13.77
CA ARG A 256 1.07 2.78 13.27
C ARG A 256 1.18 1.88 12.03
N ALA A 257 2.24 1.08 11.95
CA ALA A 257 2.43 0.15 10.85
C ALA A 257 1.43 -1.00 10.90
N THR A 258 1.12 -1.53 9.73
CA THR A 258 0.43 -2.82 9.55
C THR A 258 1.44 -3.87 9.15
N SER A 259 1.18 -5.12 9.49
CA SER A 259 2.01 -6.27 9.11
C SER A 259 1.23 -7.16 8.15
N GLU A 260 1.90 -7.67 7.14
CA GLU A 260 1.30 -8.56 6.14
C GLU A 260 2.22 -9.77 5.93
N VAL A 261 1.64 -10.96 6.01
CA VAL A 261 2.27 -12.22 5.62
C VAL A 261 1.52 -12.73 4.40
N GLY A 262 2.24 -13.02 3.32
CA GLY A 262 1.68 -13.48 2.06
C GLY A 262 2.29 -14.80 1.62
N LEU A 263 1.49 -15.64 1.01
CA LEU A 263 1.89 -16.86 0.30
C LEU A 263 1.25 -16.83 -1.08
N LYS A 264 2.03 -17.14 -2.09
CA LYS A 264 1.55 -17.20 -3.48
C LYS A 264 2.15 -18.42 -4.15
N PHE A 265 1.31 -19.12 -4.89
CA PHE A 265 1.67 -20.22 -5.75
C PHE A 265 1.02 -19.99 -7.12
N THR A 266 1.81 -20.07 -8.19
CA THR A 266 1.32 -19.96 -9.56
C THR A 266 2.01 -21.00 -10.41
N SER A 267 1.24 -21.76 -11.17
CA SER A 267 1.76 -22.70 -12.16
C SER A 267 1.29 -22.27 -13.54
N GLN A 268 2.23 -22.18 -14.46
CA GLN A 268 2.06 -21.81 -15.85
C GLN A 268 2.47 -22.99 -16.70
N VAL A 269 1.57 -23.43 -17.56
CA VAL A 269 1.82 -24.49 -18.53
C VAL A 269 1.74 -23.89 -19.93
N ARG A 270 2.85 -23.93 -20.64
CA ARG A 270 2.97 -23.52 -22.03
C ARG A 270 3.45 -24.69 -22.88
N PRO A 271 3.27 -24.67 -24.20
CA PRO A 271 3.81 -25.69 -25.09
C PRO A 271 5.31 -25.90 -24.88
N GLU A 272 6.04 -24.80 -24.80
CA GLU A 272 7.50 -24.79 -24.75
C GLU A 272 8.03 -25.21 -23.37
N PHE A 273 7.37 -24.82 -22.29
CA PHE A 273 7.81 -25.08 -20.92
C PHE A 273 6.67 -25.06 -19.90
N SER A 274 6.92 -25.67 -18.77
CA SER A 274 6.11 -25.47 -17.56
C SER A 274 6.92 -24.75 -16.51
N ARG A 275 6.27 -23.79 -15.81
CA ARG A 275 6.92 -22.95 -14.81
C ARG A 275 6.04 -22.87 -13.56
N THR A 276 6.64 -23.11 -12.42
CA THR A 276 6.01 -22.97 -11.11
C THR A 276 6.69 -21.86 -10.32
N LEU A 277 5.89 -20.94 -9.80
CA LEU A 277 6.33 -19.83 -8.95
C LEU A 277 5.74 -20.04 -7.56
N ALA A 278 6.58 -20.13 -6.56
CA ALA A 278 6.16 -20.15 -5.17
C ALA A 278 6.80 -18.96 -4.44
N SER A 279 6.01 -18.20 -3.71
CA SER A 279 6.55 -17.08 -2.93
C SER A 279 5.97 -17.01 -1.53
N ALA A 280 6.80 -16.55 -0.59
CA ALA A 280 6.44 -16.26 0.79
C ALA A 280 7.00 -14.90 1.17
N SER A 281 6.18 -14.03 1.74
CA SER A 281 6.59 -12.67 2.06
C SER A 281 6.13 -12.23 3.44
N TRP A 282 6.94 -11.41 4.09
CA TRP A 282 6.59 -10.69 5.31
C TRP A 282 6.94 -9.23 5.14
N SER A 283 5.92 -8.37 5.17
CA SER A 283 6.10 -6.94 4.95
C SER A 283 5.40 -6.08 6.00
N TYR A 284 5.92 -4.85 6.14
CA TYR A 284 5.34 -3.80 6.97
C TYR A 284 4.98 -2.60 6.11
N LYS A 285 3.81 -2.00 6.38
CA LYS A 285 3.33 -0.82 5.66
C LYS A 285 2.90 0.23 6.66
N TRP A 286 3.34 1.47 6.48
CA TRP A 286 2.88 2.60 7.28
C TRP A 286 2.79 3.88 6.46
N THR A 287 2.02 4.83 6.94
CA THR A 287 1.85 6.14 6.31
C THR A 287 2.18 7.22 7.32
N ASP A 288 3.13 8.08 7.00
CA ASP A 288 3.48 9.26 7.77
C ASP A 288 2.85 10.52 7.16
N ARG A 289 2.38 11.45 8.03
CA ARG A 289 1.83 12.76 7.64
C ARG A 289 0.79 12.72 6.52
N LYS A 290 0.07 11.59 6.35
CA LYS A 290 -0.97 11.36 5.32
C LYS A 290 -0.49 11.43 3.86
N ARG A 291 0.82 11.59 3.60
CA ARG A 291 1.38 11.80 2.25
C ARG A 291 2.55 10.90 1.93
N MET A 292 3.26 10.44 2.96
CA MET A 292 4.42 9.55 2.84
C MET A 292 4.00 8.13 3.15
N GLN A 293 4.12 7.26 2.18
CA GLN A 293 3.84 5.83 2.33
C GLN A 293 5.15 5.08 2.31
N HIS A 294 5.30 4.18 3.26
CA HIS A 294 6.48 3.35 3.43
C HIS A 294 6.08 1.89 3.40
N ARG A 295 6.88 1.07 2.77
CA ARG A 295 6.79 -0.37 2.79
C ARG A 295 8.19 -0.95 3.03
N LEU A 296 8.30 -1.81 4.02
CA LEU A 296 9.48 -2.60 4.29
C LEU A 296 9.13 -4.07 4.06
N ASP A 297 9.67 -4.66 3.00
CA ASP A 297 9.65 -6.10 2.79
C ASP A 297 10.81 -6.69 3.59
N LEU A 298 10.51 -7.25 4.77
CA LEU A 298 11.53 -7.78 5.66
C LEU A 298 12.18 -9.02 5.05
N VAL A 299 11.34 -9.91 4.53
CA VAL A 299 11.74 -11.12 3.80
C VAL A 299 10.74 -11.36 2.70
N ASP A 300 11.24 -11.61 1.49
CA ASP A 300 10.44 -12.02 0.35
C ASP A 300 11.21 -13.12 -0.39
N VAL A 301 10.72 -14.34 -0.24
CA VAL A 301 11.28 -15.54 -0.86
C VAL A 301 10.52 -15.83 -2.13
N ASN A 302 11.21 -15.90 -3.25
CA ASN A 302 10.64 -16.24 -4.54
C ASN A 302 11.40 -17.45 -5.11
N TYR A 303 10.71 -18.53 -5.29
CA TYR A 303 11.21 -19.74 -5.87
C TYR A 303 10.59 -19.97 -7.24
N VAL A 304 11.42 -20.07 -8.27
CA VAL A 304 11.05 -20.37 -9.64
C VAL A 304 11.52 -21.78 -9.94
N TYR A 305 10.61 -22.66 -10.32
CA TYR A 305 10.88 -24.04 -10.69
C TYR A 305 10.38 -24.32 -12.11
N MET A 306 11.23 -24.94 -12.92
CA MET A 306 10.97 -25.24 -14.32
C MET A 306 10.91 -26.77 -14.51
N PRO A 307 9.74 -27.41 -14.22
CA PRO A 307 9.63 -28.88 -14.23
C PRO A 307 9.74 -29.48 -15.62
N ARG A 308 9.41 -28.76 -16.68
CA ARG A 308 9.42 -29.24 -18.07
C ARG A 308 9.91 -28.17 -19.02
N LYS A 309 10.76 -28.57 -19.96
CA LYS A 309 11.11 -27.85 -21.18
C LYS A 309 10.99 -28.81 -22.36
N SER A 310 10.39 -28.40 -23.47
CA SER A 310 10.32 -29.23 -24.66
C SER A 310 11.74 -29.37 -25.30
N SER A 311 11.97 -30.44 -26.04
CA SER A 311 13.26 -30.67 -26.70
C SER A 311 13.62 -29.56 -27.68
N ALA A 312 12.67 -29.13 -28.51
CA ALA A 312 12.84 -28.02 -29.44
C ALA A 312 13.13 -26.67 -28.71
N PHE A 313 12.50 -26.43 -27.59
CA PHE A 313 12.79 -25.25 -26.79
C PHE A 313 14.17 -25.33 -26.14
N GLN A 314 14.58 -26.51 -25.68
CA GLN A 314 15.92 -26.72 -25.15
C GLN A 314 17.00 -26.47 -26.21
N GLU A 315 16.85 -27.01 -27.41
CA GLU A 315 17.75 -26.77 -28.55
C GLU A 315 17.81 -25.28 -28.91
N TYR A 316 16.69 -24.61 -28.92
CA TYR A 316 16.61 -23.14 -29.09
C TYR A 316 17.42 -22.41 -28.03
N LEU A 317 17.23 -22.73 -26.76
CA LEU A 317 17.97 -22.11 -25.64
C LEU A 317 19.50 -22.40 -25.76
N ASP A 318 19.88 -23.60 -26.17
CA ASP A 318 21.28 -23.96 -26.31
C ASP A 318 21.93 -23.24 -27.49
N SER A 319 21.25 -23.14 -28.63
CA SER A 319 21.72 -22.37 -29.80
C SER A 319 21.90 -20.88 -29.51
N MET A 320 20.99 -20.32 -28.73
CA MET A 320 21.00 -18.89 -28.34
C MET A 320 21.98 -18.62 -27.18
N SER A 321 22.32 -19.61 -26.38
CA SER A 321 23.19 -19.42 -25.21
C SER A 321 24.61 -18.94 -25.58
N LEU A 322 25.07 -19.27 -26.77
CA LEU A 322 26.36 -18.78 -27.32
C LEU A 322 26.33 -17.26 -27.60
N ARG A 323 25.13 -16.69 -27.91
CA ARG A 323 24.94 -15.28 -28.19
C ARG A 323 24.43 -14.52 -26.96
N ASN A 324 23.63 -15.18 -26.10
CA ASN A 324 23.03 -14.58 -24.90
C ASN A 324 22.86 -15.62 -23.78
N SER A 325 23.84 -15.71 -22.91
CA SER A 325 23.81 -16.60 -21.75
C SER A 325 22.69 -16.26 -20.75
N ALA A 326 22.23 -14.99 -20.72
CA ALA A 326 21.15 -14.54 -19.84
C ALA A 326 19.80 -15.17 -20.21
N LEU A 327 19.58 -15.49 -21.48
CA LEU A 327 18.36 -16.17 -21.91
C LEU A 327 18.25 -17.57 -21.31
N LYS A 328 19.30 -18.37 -21.41
CA LYS A 328 19.31 -19.72 -20.84
C LYS A 328 19.10 -19.69 -19.33
N ALA A 329 19.82 -18.80 -18.62
CA ALA A 329 19.68 -18.62 -17.19
C ALA A 329 18.26 -18.18 -16.76
N SER A 330 17.50 -17.48 -17.63
CA SER A 330 16.12 -17.07 -17.35
C SER A 330 15.14 -18.24 -17.24
N TYR A 331 15.48 -19.36 -17.83
CA TYR A 331 14.67 -20.58 -17.83
C TYR A 331 15.26 -21.69 -16.97
N GLU A 332 16.09 -21.33 -16.01
CA GLU A 332 16.60 -22.24 -14.98
C GLU A 332 15.86 -22.06 -13.66
N ASN A 333 16.03 -23.02 -12.76
CA ASN A 333 15.50 -22.92 -11.41
C ASN A 333 16.22 -21.79 -10.68
N GLN A 334 15.48 -20.94 -10.01
CA GLN A 334 16.01 -19.77 -9.33
C GLN A 334 15.42 -19.61 -7.94
N LEU A 335 16.25 -19.25 -6.99
CA LEU A 335 15.83 -18.85 -5.66
C LEU A 335 16.26 -17.40 -5.41
N VAL A 336 15.30 -16.54 -5.09
CA VAL A 336 15.54 -15.13 -4.75
C VAL A 336 15.00 -14.87 -3.36
N VAL A 337 15.89 -14.60 -2.41
CA VAL A 337 15.53 -14.16 -1.06
C VAL A 337 15.95 -12.72 -0.92
N ARG A 338 14.98 -11.81 -0.89
CA ARG A 338 15.24 -10.36 -0.89
C ARG A 338 14.70 -9.67 0.35
N THR A 339 15.33 -8.56 0.69
CA THR A 339 14.85 -7.52 1.59
C THR A 339 14.70 -6.24 0.80
N GLY A 340 13.63 -5.48 1.01
CA GLY A 340 13.40 -4.28 0.23
C GLY A 340 12.70 -3.17 1.03
N TYR A 341 12.97 -1.93 0.63
CA TYR A 341 12.29 -0.77 1.18
C TYR A 341 11.77 0.12 0.05
N SER A 342 10.49 0.48 0.15
CA SER A 342 9.81 1.36 -0.79
C SER A 342 9.28 2.59 -0.10
N PHE A 343 9.53 3.73 -0.69
CA PHE A 343 9.03 5.03 -0.27
C PHE A 343 8.21 5.65 -1.38
N THR A 344 7.02 6.16 -1.05
CA THR A 344 6.17 6.91 -2.00
C THR A 344 5.66 8.18 -1.33
N TYR A 345 5.87 9.31 -2.00
CA TYR A 345 5.33 10.60 -1.59
C TYR A 345 4.43 11.15 -2.68
N ASN A 346 3.27 11.71 -2.28
CA ASN A 346 2.37 12.40 -3.20
C ASN A 346 1.93 13.73 -2.59
N SER A 347 2.29 14.84 -3.24
CA SER A 347 1.98 16.19 -2.76
C SER A 347 0.48 16.51 -2.80
N ALA A 348 -0.29 15.88 -3.69
CA ALA A 348 -1.74 16.03 -3.76
C ALA A 348 -2.47 15.31 -2.60
N GLY A 349 -1.78 14.42 -1.87
CA GLY A 349 -2.37 13.59 -0.83
C GLY A 349 -3.20 12.44 -1.40
N ASN A 350 -3.94 11.73 -0.52
CA ASN A 350 -4.82 10.62 -0.92
C ASN A 350 -6.18 11.09 -1.48
N ALA A 351 -6.32 12.36 -1.83
CA ALA A 351 -7.53 12.83 -2.45
C ALA A 351 -7.65 12.19 -3.85
N MET A 352 -8.61 11.29 -4.00
CA MET A 352 -9.13 10.83 -5.30
C MET A 352 -9.80 12.00 -6.03
N MET A 353 -9.10 13.10 -6.23
CA MET A 353 -9.59 14.16 -7.09
C MET A 353 -9.39 13.72 -8.52
N ARG A 354 -10.48 13.57 -9.25
CA ARG A 354 -10.53 13.23 -10.69
C ARG A 354 -9.76 14.22 -11.56
N THR A 355 -9.51 15.42 -11.06
CA THR A 355 -8.66 16.45 -11.67
C THR A 355 -7.86 17.14 -10.58
N PRO A 356 -6.52 17.15 -10.64
CA PRO A 356 -5.72 17.92 -9.71
C PRO A 356 -6.05 19.40 -9.90
N THR A 357 -6.52 20.06 -8.86
CA THR A 357 -6.83 21.51 -8.87
C THR A 357 -5.61 22.40 -8.63
N LYS A 358 -4.44 21.80 -8.47
CA LYS A 358 -3.16 22.47 -8.20
C LYS A 358 -2.00 21.69 -8.75
N ASN A 359 -0.87 22.36 -8.97
CA ASN A 359 0.39 21.71 -9.28
C ASN A 359 0.70 20.63 -8.24
N SER A 360 1.05 19.45 -8.70
CA SER A 360 1.35 18.33 -7.83
C SER A 360 2.58 17.57 -8.31
N TYR A 361 3.23 16.89 -7.38
CA TYR A 361 4.34 16.02 -7.71
C TYR A 361 4.31 14.75 -6.86
N SER A 362 4.89 13.71 -7.39
CA SER A 362 5.06 12.43 -6.72
C SER A 362 6.51 11.96 -6.81
N ILE A 363 6.96 11.32 -5.75
CA ILE A 363 8.27 10.69 -5.67
C ILE A 363 8.05 9.24 -5.27
N ARG A 364 8.68 8.32 -5.98
CA ARG A 364 8.78 6.92 -5.58
C ARG A 364 10.25 6.52 -5.59
N ALA A 365 10.71 5.91 -4.51
CA ALA A 365 12.05 5.36 -4.41
C ALA A 365 11.96 3.95 -3.85
N ASN A 366 12.66 3.00 -4.48
CA ASN A 366 12.76 1.62 -4.03
C ASN A 366 14.23 1.26 -3.95
N ILE A 367 14.58 0.51 -2.92
CA ILE A 367 15.87 -0.16 -2.83
C ILE A 367 15.61 -1.59 -2.39
N GLU A 368 16.23 -2.53 -3.06
CA GLU A 368 16.18 -3.94 -2.68
C GLU A 368 17.57 -4.56 -2.75
N GLU A 369 17.83 -5.48 -1.84
CA GLU A 369 18.97 -6.36 -1.87
C GLU A 369 18.48 -7.81 -1.84
N ALA A 370 19.24 -8.71 -2.44
CA ALA A 370 18.93 -10.13 -2.41
C ALA A 370 20.17 -10.97 -2.16
N GLY A 371 19.97 -12.09 -1.46
CA GLY A 371 20.96 -13.14 -1.28
C GLY A 371 21.98 -12.91 -0.18
N ASN A 372 22.14 -11.70 0.37
CA ASN A 372 23.19 -11.43 1.37
C ASN A 372 23.03 -12.27 2.64
N LEU A 373 21.82 -12.40 3.15
CA LEU A 373 21.55 -13.25 4.33
C LEU A 373 21.91 -14.72 4.07
N LEU A 374 21.53 -15.23 2.89
CA LEU A 374 21.84 -16.60 2.48
C LEU A 374 23.34 -16.78 2.27
N TYR A 375 24.02 -15.81 1.64
CA TYR A 375 25.45 -15.85 1.43
C TYR A 375 26.22 -15.93 2.75
N VAL A 376 25.89 -15.09 3.71
CA VAL A 376 26.51 -15.11 5.04
C VAL A 376 26.23 -16.44 5.74
N ALA A 377 24.99 -16.93 5.71
CA ALA A 377 24.61 -18.20 6.31
C ALA A 377 25.34 -19.37 5.65
N SER A 378 25.41 -19.41 4.30
CA SER A 378 26.12 -20.44 3.56
C SER A 378 27.62 -20.45 3.86
N LYS A 379 28.24 -19.27 3.95
CA LYS A 379 29.66 -19.12 4.30
C LYS A 379 29.97 -19.58 5.73
N LEU A 380 29.02 -19.45 6.66
CA LEU A 380 29.20 -19.95 8.01
C LEU A 380 29.09 -21.48 8.10
N VAL A 381 28.25 -22.09 7.25
CA VAL A 381 28.06 -23.56 7.23
C VAL A 381 29.12 -24.25 6.36
N HIS A 382 29.48 -23.66 5.24
CA HIS A 382 30.47 -24.16 4.29
C HIS A 382 31.47 -23.05 3.95
N PRO A 383 32.55 -22.85 4.74
CA PRO A 383 33.50 -21.76 4.57
C PRO A 383 34.20 -21.72 3.22
N ASN A 384 34.39 -22.87 2.59
CA ASN A 384 35.12 -23.01 1.33
C ASN A 384 34.30 -23.88 0.35
N PRO A 385 33.49 -23.28 -0.53
CA PRO A 385 32.99 -23.97 -1.69
C PRO A 385 34.21 -24.38 -2.57
N LYS A 386 34.07 -25.44 -3.34
CA LYS A 386 35.10 -25.75 -4.32
C LYS A 386 35.30 -24.57 -5.25
N ASP A 387 36.56 -24.30 -5.61
CA ASP A 387 36.91 -23.14 -6.43
C ASP A 387 36.04 -23.05 -7.67
N GLY A 388 35.26 -21.94 -7.76
CA GLY A 388 34.41 -21.66 -8.90
C GLY A 388 32.97 -22.17 -8.80
N GLU A 389 32.54 -22.81 -7.71
CA GLU A 389 31.15 -23.24 -7.48
C GLU A 389 30.38 -22.16 -6.74
N ASP A 390 29.13 -21.90 -7.21
CA ASP A 390 28.20 -21.01 -6.54
C ASP A 390 27.64 -21.67 -5.26
N TYR A 391 27.35 -20.88 -4.22
CA TYR A 391 26.63 -21.37 -3.07
C TYR A 391 25.21 -21.77 -3.44
N VAL A 392 24.75 -22.91 -2.98
CA VAL A 392 23.41 -23.45 -3.27
C VAL A 392 22.62 -23.66 -2.00
N LEU A 393 21.31 -23.47 -2.09
CA LEU A 393 20.34 -23.88 -1.08
C LEU A 393 19.39 -24.90 -1.72
N ALA A 394 19.29 -26.10 -1.13
CA ALA A 394 18.53 -27.21 -1.72
C ALA A 394 18.92 -27.53 -3.18
N ASN A 395 20.22 -27.51 -3.49
CA ASN A 395 20.80 -27.70 -4.83
C ASN A 395 20.39 -26.64 -5.87
N ILE A 396 19.97 -25.47 -5.44
CA ILE A 396 19.58 -24.36 -6.32
C ILE A 396 20.45 -23.15 -5.98
N PRO A 397 21.13 -22.55 -6.98
CA PRO A 397 21.85 -21.30 -6.77
C PRO A 397 20.89 -20.19 -6.44
N PHE A 398 21.23 -19.38 -5.43
CA PHE A 398 20.42 -18.22 -5.07
C PHE A 398 20.99 -16.94 -5.68
N ALA A 399 20.08 -16.05 -6.08
CA ALA A 399 20.47 -14.77 -6.66
C ALA A 399 21.02 -13.81 -5.60
N GLN A 400 22.12 -13.12 -5.94
CA GLN A 400 22.72 -12.07 -5.12
C GLN A 400 22.89 -10.79 -5.93
N TYR A 401 22.17 -9.73 -5.56
CA TYR A 401 22.18 -8.44 -6.25
C TYR A 401 21.70 -7.30 -5.35
N VAL A 402 22.00 -6.08 -5.78
CA VAL A 402 21.37 -4.85 -5.28
C VAL A 402 20.65 -4.14 -6.43
N LYS A 403 19.49 -3.55 -6.13
CA LYS A 403 18.68 -2.81 -7.09
C LYS A 403 18.11 -1.56 -6.46
N ALA A 404 18.17 -0.44 -7.18
CA ALA A 404 17.62 0.84 -6.75
C ALA A 404 16.83 1.47 -7.89
N ASP A 405 15.62 1.92 -7.59
CA ASP A 405 14.72 2.62 -8.51
C ASP A 405 14.32 3.98 -7.95
N PHE A 406 14.26 4.98 -8.79
CA PHE A 406 13.78 6.31 -8.45
C PHE A 406 12.87 6.82 -9.55
N ASP A 407 11.63 7.22 -9.19
CA ASP A 407 10.66 7.82 -10.09
C ASP A 407 10.23 9.18 -9.55
N PHE A 408 10.25 10.19 -10.38
CA PHE A 408 9.74 11.52 -10.11
C PHE A 408 8.74 11.92 -11.19
N ALA A 409 7.54 12.31 -10.78
CA ALA A 409 6.56 12.87 -11.71
C ALA A 409 6.04 14.19 -11.18
N LYS A 410 5.94 15.21 -12.05
CA LYS A 410 5.42 16.52 -11.73
C LYS A 410 4.33 16.92 -12.73
N ASN A 411 3.18 17.30 -12.18
CA ASN A 411 2.06 17.82 -12.93
C ASN A 411 2.00 19.33 -12.80
N PHE A 412 2.13 20.05 -13.91
CA PHE A 412 1.93 21.50 -14.02
C PHE A 412 0.55 21.77 -14.62
N MET A 413 -0.30 22.37 -13.83
CA MET A 413 -1.58 22.86 -14.33
C MET A 413 -1.41 24.22 -15.00
N ILE A 414 -1.81 24.30 -16.27
CA ILE A 414 -1.96 25.57 -16.99
C ILE A 414 -3.29 26.19 -16.60
N ASP A 415 -4.35 25.41 -16.69
CA ASP A 415 -5.71 25.76 -16.34
C ASP A 415 -6.49 24.49 -15.91
N PRO A 416 -7.77 24.56 -15.48
CA PRO A 416 -8.55 23.40 -15.06
C PRO A 416 -8.74 22.31 -16.11
N ARG A 417 -8.48 22.60 -17.39
CA ARG A 417 -8.64 21.68 -18.52
C ARG A 417 -7.32 21.17 -19.08
N ASN A 418 -6.22 21.91 -18.85
CA ASN A 418 -4.93 21.67 -19.50
C ASN A 418 -3.81 21.52 -18.49
N SER A 419 -2.96 20.52 -18.69
CA SER A 419 -1.77 20.29 -17.84
C SER A 419 -0.62 19.66 -18.61
N PHE A 420 0.61 19.93 -18.17
CA PHE A 420 1.81 19.19 -18.55
C PHE A 420 2.24 18.26 -17.44
N VAL A 421 2.60 17.04 -17.80
CA VAL A 421 3.19 16.06 -16.89
C VAL A 421 4.60 15.74 -17.35
N PHE A 422 5.54 15.85 -16.43
CA PHE A 422 6.93 15.45 -16.61
C PHE A 422 7.19 14.22 -15.74
N HIS A 423 7.79 13.20 -16.31
CA HIS A 423 8.19 12.00 -15.59
C HIS A 423 9.65 11.68 -15.89
N ILE A 424 10.38 11.34 -14.85
CA ILE A 424 11.75 10.84 -14.89
C ILE A 424 11.80 9.58 -14.05
N GLY A 425 12.22 8.47 -14.66
CA GLY A 425 12.45 7.19 -14.00
C GLY A 425 13.89 6.75 -14.19
N VAL A 426 14.58 6.44 -13.11
CA VAL A 426 15.95 5.91 -13.12
C VAL A 426 15.97 4.61 -12.34
N GLY A 427 16.58 3.57 -12.91
CA GLY A 427 16.79 2.30 -12.26
C GLY A 427 18.19 1.78 -12.50
N VAL A 428 18.80 1.23 -11.45
CA VAL A 428 20.12 0.59 -11.50
C VAL A 428 20.05 -0.70 -10.71
N ALA A 429 20.55 -1.79 -11.31
CA ALA A 429 20.66 -3.06 -10.66
C ALA A 429 22.05 -3.66 -10.93
N TYR A 430 22.65 -4.27 -9.93
CA TYR A 430 23.99 -4.80 -9.99
C TYR A 430 24.05 -6.19 -9.34
N PRO A 431 24.33 -7.25 -10.13
CA PRO A 431 24.60 -8.58 -9.60
C PRO A 431 26.03 -8.65 -9.04
N TYR A 432 26.23 -9.41 -8.00
CA TYR A 432 27.55 -9.64 -7.39
C TYR A 432 27.59 -10.96 -6.62
N GLY A 433 28.77 -11.33 -6.13
CA GLY A 433 28.97 -12.50 -5.27
C GLY A 433 28.53 -13.79 -5.95
N ASN A 434 27.44 -14.37 -5.48
CA ASN A 434 26.87 -15.62 -5.96
C ASN A 434 26.15 -15.52 -7.34
N SER A 435 26.07 -14.32 -7.91
CA SER A 435 25.38 -14.10 -9.19
C SER A 435 26.25 -13.35 -10.18
N LYS A 436 26.40 -13.91 -11.36
CA LYS A 436 27.07 -13.24 -12.50
C LYS A 436 26.13 -12.35 -13.29
N MET A 437 24.83 -12.56 -13.19
CA MET A 437 23.77 -11.80 -13.86
C MET A 437 22.52 -11.70 -13.01
N LEU A 438 21.70 -10.69 -13.30
CA LEU A 438 20.41 -10.52 -12.64
C LEU A 438 19.41 -11.58 -13.08
N PRO A 439 18.54 -12.06 -12.15
CA PRO A 439 17.36 -12.80 -12.53
C PRO A 439 16.54 -12.05 -13.58
N PHE A 440 16.03 -12.75 -14.58
CA PHE A 440 15.29 -12.15 -15.69
C PHE A 440 14.15 -11.23 -15.24
N GLU A 441 13.44 -11.59 -14.18
CA GLU A 441 12.33 -10.81 -13.62
C GLU A 441 12.76 -9.52 -12.92
N LYS A 442 14.06 -9.39 -12.63
CA LYS A 442 14.64 -8.22 -11.97
C LYS A 442 15.31 -7.25 -12.92
N ARG A 443 15.53 -7.68 -14.17
CA ARG A 443 16.09 -6.82 -15.22
C ARG A 443 15.06 -5.82 -15.72
N TYR A 444 15.54 -4.70 -16.22
CA TYR A 444 14.70 -3.66 -16.83
C TYR A 444 14.46 -3.97 -18.30
N PHE A 445 13.28 -3.63 -18.79
CA PHE A 445 12.89 -3.73 -20.19
C PHE A 445 12.15 -2.47 -20.64
N SER A 446 12.06 -2.25 -21.96
CA SER A 446 11.39 -1.13 -22.60
C SER A 446 10.15 -1.58 -23.38
N GLY A 447 9.26 -0.61 -23.66
CA GLY A 447 8.03 -0.80 -24.42
C GLY A 447 6.81 -1.11 -23.57
N GLY A 448 5.64 -0.98 -24.18
CA GLY A 448 4.34 -1.19 -23.55
C GLY A 448 3.68 0.07 -22.99
N ALA A 449 2.40 -0.04 -22.64
CA ALA A 449 1.52 1.08 -22.27
C ALA A 449 2.01 1.95 -21.09
N ASN A 450 2.86 1.41 -20.23
CA ASN A 450 3.39 2.11 -19.04
C ASN A 450 4.86 2.57 -19.22
N SER A 451 5.40 2.50 -20.43
CA SER A 451 6.76 2.86 -20.75
C SER A 451 6.75 3.64 -22.07
N VAL A 452 7.47 3.21 -23.11
CA VAL A 452 7.42 3.81 -24.44
C VAL A 452 6.25 3.21 -25.21
N ARG A 453 5.13 3.94 -25.30
CA ARG A 453 3.82 3.44 -25.75
C ARG A 453 3.76 3.04 -27.22
N GLY A 454 4.61 3.63 -28.05
CA GLY A 454 4.71 3.30 -29.48
C GLY A 454 5.38 1.96 -29.78
N TRP A 455 5.89 1.26 -28.76
CA TRP A 455 6.63 0.02 -28.93
C TRP A 455 6.02 -1.11 -28.10
N SER A 456 6.04 -2.31 -28.66
CA SER A 456 5.62 -3.51 -27.91
C SER A 456 6.53 -3.75 -26.71
N VAL A 457 6.02 -4.47 -25.71
CA VAL A 457 6.80 -4.84 -24.53
C VAL A 457 8.05 -5.60 -24.95
N ARG A 458 9.23 -5.18 -24.48
CA ARG A 458 10.53 -5.77 -24.79
C ARG A 458 10.89 -5.77 -26.27
N SER A 459 10.39 -4.81 -27.05
CA SER A 459 10.75 -4.67 -28.45
C SER A 459 11.88 -3.66 -28.71
N LEU A 460 12.31 -2.94 -27.66
CA LEU A 460 13.49 -2.07 -27.68
C LEU A 460 14.64 -2.75 -26.96
N GLY A 461 15.78 -2.91 -27.66
CA GLY A 461 16.97 -3.53 -27.10
C GLY A 461 17.72 -2.65 -26.10
N PRO A 462 18.59 -3.21 -25.27
CA PRO A 462 19.48 -2.41 -24.44
C PRO A 462 20.47 -1.62 -25.31
N GLY A 463 20.59 -0.31 -25.04
CA GLY A 463 21.52 0.56 -25.77
C GLY A 463 21.24 0.63 -27.27
N VAL A 464 22.22 0.31 -28.09
CA VAL A 464 22.16 0.34 -29.57
C VAL A 464 21.74 -0.98 -30.21
N TYR A 465 21.37 -1.98 -29.42
CA TYR A 465 20.96 -3.29 -29.95
C TYR A 465 19.70 -3.20 -30.79
N LYS A 466 19.77 -3.57 -32.06
CA LYS A 466 18.69 -3.48 -33.02
C LYS A 466 17.92 -4.79 -33.28
N GLY A 467 18.22 -5.84 -32.55
CA GLY A 467 17.68 -7.17 -32.81
C GLY A 467 18.59 -8.04 -33.68
N SER A 468 18.15 -9.26 -33.98
CA SER A 468 18.89 -10.17 -34.87
C SER A 468 18.79 -9.70 -36.30
N GLU A 469 19.90 -9.80 -37.08
CA GLU A 469 19.93 -9.47 -38.52
C GLU A 469 18.98 -10.35 -39.34
N ASP A 470 18.59 -11.51 -38.85
CA ASP A 470 17.69 -12.47 -39.52
C ASP A 470 16.19 -12.07 -39.42
N GLY A 471 15.86 -10.89 -38.94
CA GLY A 471 14.48 -10.40 -38.82
C GLY A 471 13.60 -11.19 -37.83
N ARG A 472 14.13 -12.15 -37.12
CA ARG A 472 13.43 -12.90 -36.07
C ARG A 472 13.39 -12.05 -34.82
N MET A 473 12.18 -11.84 -34.32
CA MET A 473 11.99 -11.03 -33.12
C MET A 473 12.54 -11.74 -31.89
N ASP A 474 13.68 -11.27 -31.41
CA ASP A 474 14.33 -11.76 -30.21
C ASP A 474 13.79 -11.05 -28.96
N PHE A 475 12.44 -11.03 -28.82
CA PHE A 475 11.71 -10.31 -27.76
C PHE A 475 12.14 -10.66 -26.34
N ILE A 476 12.77 -11.81 -26.14
CA ILE A 476 13.10 -12.34 -24.82
C ILE A 476 14.35 -11.67 -24.25
N ASN A 477 15.21 -11.12 -25.13
CA ASN A 477 16.57 -10.71 -24.76
C ASN A 477 16.76 -9.22 -24.54
N GLN A 478 15.73 -8.43 -24.79
CA GLN A 478 15.85 -6.97 -24.70
C GLN A 478 15.60 -6.48 -23.27
N ALA A 479 16.50 -6.82 -22.37
CA ALA A 479 16.48 -6.41 -20.98
C ALA A 479 17.88 -5.98 -20.53
N GLY A 480 17.93 -4.88 -19.75
CA GLY A 480 19.17 -4.30 -19.23
C GLY A 480 19.21 -4.22 -17.72
N ASP A 481 20.36 -3.83 -17.19
CA ASP A 481 20.59 -3.68 -15.75
C ASP A 481 20.50 -2.22 -15.30
N ILE A 482 20.42 -1.29 -16.25
CA ILE A 482 20.21 0.15 -16.03
C ILE A 482 19.00 0.61 -16.84
N LYS A 483 18.22 1.54 -16.30
CA LYS A 483 17.04 2.11 -16.93
C LYS A 483 17.04 3.62 -16.75
N LEU A 484 16.75 4.34 -17.84
CA LEU A 484 16.44 5.77 -17.81
C LEU A 484 15.18 6.01 -18.66
N ASP A 485 14.10 6.47 -18.03
CA ASP A 485 12.86 6.87 -18.68
C ASP A 485 12.66 8.37 -18.57
N LEU A 486 12.39 9.02 -19.69
CA LEU A 486 11.99 10.43 -19.76
C LEU A 486 10.67 10.52 -20.51
N ASN A 487 9.70 11.21 -19.93
CA ASN A 487 8.38 11.37 -20.53
C ASN A 487 7.86 12.79 -20.30
N ILE A 488 7.35 13.40 -21.36
CA ILE A 488 6.64 14.68 -21.32
C ILE A 488 5.29 14.47 -21.96
N GLU A 489 4.22 14.79 -21.24
CA GLU A 489 2.86 14.58 -21.69
C GLU A 489 2.03 15.84 -21.50
N TYR A 490 1.40 16.31 -22.57
CA TYR A 490 0.36 17.34 -22.54
C TYR A 490 -1.00 16.69 -22.45
N ARG A 491 -1.77 17.02 -21.43
CA ARG A 491 -3.13 16.52 -21.16
C ARG A 491 -4.12 17.65 -21.34
N THR A 492 -5.19 17.39 -22.09
CA THR A 492 -6.28 18.34 -22.32
C THR A 492 -7.64 17.68 -22.18
N HIS A 493 -8.59 18.43 -21.62
CA HIS A 493 -9.99 18.03 -21.64
C HIS A 493 -10.62 18.50 -22.96
N LEU A 494 -11.08 17.56 -23.78
CA LEU A 494 -11.65 17.87 -25.08
C LEU A 494 -13.13 18.29 -24.93
N PHE A 495 -14.01 17.34 -24.73
CA PHE A 495 -15.44 17.60 -24.54
C PHE A 495 -16.07 16.44 -23.72
N TRP A 496 -17.16 16.75 -23.04
CA TRP A 496 -17.93 15.81 -22.21
C TRP A 496 -17.04 15.09 -21.19
N LYS A 497 -16.77 13.79 -21.38
CA LYS A 497 -15.87 12.98 -20.54
C LYS A 497 -14.59 12.57 -21.27
N LEU A 498 -14.37 13.08 -22.47
CA LEU A 498 -13.23 12.74 -23.30
C LEU A 498 -12.03 13.63 -22.96
N ASN A 499 -10.91 13.01 -22.63
CA ASN A 499 -9.64 13.66 -22.43
C ASN A 499 -8.66 13.20 -23.51
N GLY A 500 -7.86 14.12 -24.03
CA GLY A 500 -6.78 13.85 -24.96
C GLY A 500 -5.43 13.97 -24.28
N ALA A 501 -4.43 13.23 -24.78
CA ALA A 501 -3.05 13.37 -24.37
C ALA A 501 -2.13 13.27 -25.59
N ALA A 502 -1.16 14.20 -25.68
CA ALA A 502 -0.03 14.13 -26.61
C ALA A 502 1.24 13.96 -25.77
N PHE A 503 2.13 13.07 -26.18
CA PHE A 503 3.32 12.74 -25.39
C PHE A 503 4.56 12.54 -26.25
N VAL A 504 5.71 12.84 -25.66
CA VAL A 504 7.05 12.51 -26.15
C VAL A 504 7.74 11.68 -25.08
N GLU A 505 8.25 10.55 -25.50
CA GLU A 505 8.88 9.57 -24.61
C GLU A 505 10.26 9.20 -25.15
N ASP A 506 11.26 9.18 -24.27
CA ASP A 506 12.60 8.67 -24.55
C ASP A 506 13.03 7.72 -23.43
N ARG A 507 13.76 6.69 -23.81
CA ARG A 507 14.25 5.68 -22.87
C ARG A 507 15.54 5.04 -23.34
N LYS A 508 16.44 4.81 -22.37
CA LYS A 508 17.59 3.92 -22.48
C LYS A 508 17.51 2.82 -21.43
N SER A 509 17.72 1.58 -21.84
CA SER A 509 17.84 0.42 -20.98
C SER A 509 19.19 -0.26 -21.17
#